data_da0525d54874cf77f763cdd8b5b87a67
#
_entry.id   da0525d54874cf77f763cdd8b5b87a67
#
_cell.length_a   1.000
_cell.length_b   1.000
_cell.length_c   1.000
_cell.angle_alpha   90.00
_cell.angle_beta   90.00
_cell.angle_gamma   90.00
#
_symmetry.space_group_name_H-M   'P 1'
#
loop_
_entity.id
_entity.type
_entity.pdbx_description
1 polymer ?
#
loop_
_entity_poly.entity_id
_entity_poly.type
_entity_poly.pdbx_seq_one_letter_code
_entity_poly.pdbx_strand_id
1 'polypeptide(L)'
;MSKNDPHILGKESIGKLLLQYSIPAIIGMTITSIYNIIDSIFIGHGVGAMAIAGLAVSFPLMNLVVAFCTLVSAGGSTLASIRLGQKDMKGATEILSHTLMLCITNSFFFGILSFIFLDDILVFFGASADTLPYARSFMQVILLGTPITYTMIGLNNVMRATGYPKKAMITSMATVLSNIILAPIFIFHFEWGMRGAATATVISQLIGMVWVVSHFFKQDSTVHFEGKVWKMKRRIVGNIFAIDMSPFLMNVCACVIVIIINNSLQNHGGDMAIGAYGIINRLLTLYVMIVLGLTMGMQPIVGYNFGAQKIDRVKQTLKLGIVSGVVITSSGFFICELFPHAVSAIFTDSDHLIDLAVDGLRITVIMFPFVGAQIVIGNFFQSIGKAKISIFLSLTRQLLYLLPCLLLFPNWWGLKGIWISMPVSDALAFITAVVSLIIYIKKVSKQHPIAE
;
A
#
# COMPACT_ATOMS: atom_id res chain seq x y z
N MET A 1 -33.89 -6.22 1.66
CA MET A 1 -32.68 -5.87 0.89
C MET A 1 -31.49 -6.54 1.57
N SER A 2 -30.75 -7.38 0.85
CA SER A 2 -29.54 -8.03 1.38
C SER A 2 -28.53 -6.95 1.80
N LYS A 3 -27.86 -7.11 2.96
CA LYS A 3 -26.83 -6.21 3.47
C LYS A 3 -25.62 -6.02 2.52
N ASN A 4 -25.57 -6.78 1.42
CA ASN A 4 -24.46 -6.85 0.47
C ASN A 4 -24.88 -6.39 -0.95
N ASP A 5 -25.95 -5.60 -1.08
CA ASP A 5 -26.35 -5.02 -2.37
C ASP A 5 -25.44 -3.83 -2.70
N PRO A 6 -24.69 -3.82 -3.84
CA PRO A 6 -23.85 -2.70 -4.24
C PRO A 6 -24.62 -1.39 -4.40
N HIS A 7 -25.94 -1.45 -4.63
CA HIS A 7 -26.80 -0.27 -4.69
C HIS A 7 -26.83 0.53 -3.40
N ILE A 8 -26.43 -0.06 -2.26
CA ILE A 8 -26.26 0.63 -0.99
C ILE A 8 -25.24 1.76 -1.09
N LEU A 9 -24.16 1.60 -1.89
CA LEU A 9 -23.14 2.63 -2.13
C LEU A 9 -23.72 3.94 -2.67
N GLY A 10 -24.81 3.85 -3.41
CA GLY A 10 -25.51 5.01 -4.00
C GLY A 10 -26.66 5.57 -3.16
N LYS A 11 -27.05 4.95 -2.03
CA LYS A 11 -28.25 5.31 -1.25
C LYS A 11 -27.98 5.63 0.21
N GLU A 12 -27.12 4.84 0.88
CA GLU A 12 -26.83 4.98 2.32
C GLU A 12 -26.05 6.27 2.60
N SER A 13 -26.08 6.75 3.86
CA SER A 13 -25.30 7.93 4.26
C SER A 13 -23.81 7.73 4.08
N ILE A 14 -23.09 8.74 3.59
CA ILE A 14 -21.66 8.62 3.27
C ILE A 14 -20.82 8.33 4.52
N GLY A 15 -21.14 8.94 5.67
CA GLY A 15 -20.41 8.69 6.91
C GLY A 15 -20.49 7.22 7.34
N LYS A 16 -21.68 6.61 7.26
CA LYS A 16 -21.89 5.19 7.59
C LYS A 16 -21.17 4.26 6.61
N LEU A 17 -21.24 4.58 5.30
CA LEU A 17 -20.51 3.84 4.28
C LEU A 17 -19.00 3.92 4.48
N LEU A 18 -18.48 5.11 4.74
CA LEU A 18 -17.05 5.31 4.95
C LEU A 18 -16.56 4.47 6.14
N LEU A 19 -17.26 4.49 7.27
CA LEU A 19 -16.94 3.64 8.42
C LEU A 19 -17.06 2.14 8.08
N GLN A 20 -18.12 1.74 7.39
CA GLN A 20 -18.36 0.33 7.05
C GLN A 20 -17.27 -0.25 6.13
N TYR A 21 -16.70 0.56 5.24
CA TYR A 21 -15.68 0.14 4.28
C TYR A 21 -14.25 0.40 4.79
N SER A 22 -14.02 1.53 5.50
CA SER A 22 -12.68 1.89 5.96
C SER A 22 -12.24 1.14 7.20
N ILE A 23 -13.12 0.92 8.18
CA ILE A 23 -12.74 0.17 9.40
C ILE A 23 -12.21 -1.22 9.06
N PRO A 24 -12.89 -2.07 8.24
CA PRO A 24 -12.34 -3.35 7.83
C PRO A 24 -11.01 -3.25 7.08
N ALA A 25 -10.84 -2.22 6.25
CA ALA A 25 -9.60 -2.01 5.51
C ALA A 25 -8.45 -1.58 6.43
N ILE A 26 -8.70 -0.66 7.36
CA ILE A 26 -7.72 -0.22 8.37
C ILE A 26 -7.27 -1.41 9.23
N ILE A 27 -8.22 -2.20 9.74
CA ILE A 27 -7.91 -3.41 10.52
C ILE A 27 -7.03 -4.35 9.69
N GLY A 28 -7.39 -4.62 8.44
CA GLY A 28 -6.60 -5.48 7.55
C GLY A 28 -5.17 -4.97 7.34
N MET A 29 -4.99 -3.66 7.10
CA MET A 29 -3.66 -3.05 6.92
C MET A 29 -2.82 -3.07 8.20
N THR A 30 -3.43 -2.77 9.36
CA THR A 30 -2.76 -2.78 10.66
C THR A 30 -2.32 -4.20 11.04
N ILE A 31 -3.18 -5.20 10.87
CA ILE A 31 -2.85 -6.60 11.15
C ILE A 31 -1.72 -7.08 10.24
N THR A 32 -1.71 -6.68 8.97
CA THR A 32 -0.62 -7.03 8.04
C THR A 32 0.71 -6.40 8.48
N SER A 33 0.69 -5.18 9.03
CA SER A 33 1.91 -4.55 9.55
C SER A 33 2.44 -5.25 10.80
N ILE A 34 1.57 -5.65 11.71
CA ILE A 34 1.93 -6.42 12.92
C ILE A 34 2.50 -7.78 12.53
N TYR A 35 1.89 -8.44 11.56
CA TYR A 35 2.37 -9.72 11.04
C TYR A 35 3.82 -9.66 10.55
N ASN A 36 4.20 -8.62 9.79
CA ASN A 36 5.59 -8.49 9.31
C ASN A 36 6.61 -8.41 10.46
N ILE A 37 6.21 -7.83 11.60
CA ILE A 37 7.04 -7.77 12.79
C ILE A 37 7.15 -9.17 13.43
N ILE A 38 6.05 -9.87 13.59
CA ILE A 38 5.99 -11.21 14.18
C ILE A 38 6.82 -12.20 13.35
N ASP A 39 6.70 -12.15 12.02
CA ASP A 39 7.45 -13.02 11.11
C ASP A 39 8.97 -12.80 11.25
N SER A 40 9.40 -11.54 11.36
CA SER A 40 10.80 -11.19 11.61
C SER A 40 11.30 -11.74 12.97
N ILE A 41 10.45 -11.72 14.00
CA ILE A 41 10.78 -12.28 15.33
C ILE A 41 10.98 -13.82 15.23
N PHE A 42 10.07 -14.51 14.55
CA PHE A 42 10.20 -15.97 14.38
C PHE A 42 11.45 -16.35 13.59
N ILE A 43 11.79 -15.61 12.54
CA ILE A 43 13.03 -15.83 11.77
C ILE A 43 14.26 -15.58 12.65
N GLY A 44 14.25 -14.51 13.43
CA GLY A 44 15.37 -14.17 14.31
C GLY A 44 15.66 -15.21 15.38
N HIS A 45 14.63 -15.72 16.05
CA HIS A 45 14.78 -16.73 17.08
C HIS A 45 14.99 -18.14 16.54
N GLY A 46 14.40 -18.46 15.37
CA GLY A 46 14.45 -19.83 14.82
C GLY A 46 15.61 -20.10 13.88
N VAL A 47 16.16 -19.07 13.22
CA VAL A 47 17.23 -19.25 12.22
C VAL A 47 18.50 -18.50 12.60
N GLY A 48 18.37 -17.36 13.32
CA GLY A 48 19.49 -16.60 13.85
C GLY A 48 19.76 -15.26 13.17
N ALA A 49 20.79 -14.55 13.65
CA ALA A 49 21.10 -13.17 13.24
C ALA A 49 21.42 -13.02 11.75
N MET A 50 22.13 -14.00 11.16
CA MET A 50 22.45 -13.97 9.73
C MET A 50 21.22 -14.10 8.83
N ALA A 51 20.18 -14.78 9.30
CA ALA A 51 18.90 -14.87 8.60
C ALA A 51 18.15 -13.53 8.60
N ILE A 52 18.20 -12.76 9.72
CA ILE A 52 17.65 -11.41 9.76
C ILE A 52 18.39 -10.50 8.78
N ALA A 53 19.72 -10.60 8.70
CA ALA A 53 20.51 -9.85 7.72
C ALA A 53 20.14 -10.23 6.28
N GLY A 54 19.96 -11.53 6.01
CA GLY A 54 19.48 -12.03 4.71
C GLY A 54 18.08 -11.53 4.37
N LEU A 55 17.16 -11.48 5.35
CA LEU A 55 15.82 -10.91 5.18
C LEU A 55 15.90 -9.41 4.86
N ALA A 56 16.76 -8.67 5.54
CA ALA A 56 16.95 -7.23 5.29
C ALA A 56 17.43 -6.95 3.86
N VAL A 57 18.36 -7.76 3.35
CA VAL A 57 18.83 -7.67 1.96
C VAL A 57 17.73 -8.05 0.95
N SER A 58 16.81 -8.93 1.34
CA SER A 58 15.65 -9.32 0.51
C SER A 58 14.58 -8.24 0.43
N PHE A 59 14.56 -7.29 1.37
CA PHE A 59 13.48 -6.30 1.52
C PHE A 59 13.24 -5.42 0.27
N PRO A 60 14.27 -4.91 -0.44
CA PRO A 60 14.05 -4.18 -1.68
C PRO A 60 13.37 -5.02 -2.77
N LEU A 61 13.76 -6.30 -2.90
CA LEU A 61 13.13 -7.20 -3.87
C LEU A 61 11.68 -7.52 -3.47
N MET A 62 11.38 -7.69 -2.18
CA MET A 62 10.00 -7.84 -1.70
C MET A 62 9.16 -6.60 -2.01
N ASN A 63 9.72 -5.39 -1.86
CA ASN A 63 9.02 -4.16 -2.26
C ASN A 63 8.75 -4.10 -3.77
N LEU A 64 9.65 -4.63 -4.60
CA LEU A 64 9.39 -4.77 -6.04
C LEU A 64 8.28 -5.80 -6.32
N VAL A 65 8.23 -6.92 -5.60
CA VAL A 65 7.11 -7.89 -5.68
C VAL A 65 5.79 -7.18 -5.41
N VAL A 66 5.72 -6.35 -4.35
CA VAL A 66 4.52 -5.56 -4.00
C VAL A 66 4.22 -4.51 -5.07
N ALA A 67 5.22 -3.82 -5.60
CA ALA A 67 5.05 -2.83 -6.66
C ALA A 67 4.40 -3.45 -7.90
N PHE A 68 4.94 -4.57 -8.39
CA PHE A 68 4.37 -5.29 -9.54
C PHE A 68 3.00 -5.89 -9.25
N CYS A 69 2.72 -6.32 -8.01
CA CYS A 69 1.38 -6.71 -7.60
C CYS A 69 0.40 -5.53 -7.70
N THR A 70 0.78 -4.34 -7.23
CA THR A 70 -0.08 -3.15 -7.29
C THR A 70 -0.35 -2.69 -8.72
N LEU A 71 0.55 -2.98 -9.67
CA LEU A 71 0.40 -2.64 -11.09
C LEU A 71 -0.83 -3.27 -11.77
N VAL A 72 -1.46 -4.25 -11.15
CA VAL A 72 -2.61 -5.00 -11.73
C VAL A 72 -3.78 -5.15 -10.75
N SER A 73 -3.70 -4.63 -9.54
CA SER A 73 -4.68 -4.92 -8.49
C SER A 73 -5.66 -3.78 -8.17
N ALA A 74 -5.19 -2.54 -8.14
CA ALA A 74 -6.02 -1.40 -7.73
C ALA A 74 -6.89 -0.88 -8.89
N GLY A 75 -6.39 -0.88 -10.13
CA GLY A 75 -7.12 -0.45 -11.32
C GLY A 75 -8.33 -1.34 -11.62
N GLY A 76 -8.17 -2.66 -11.44
CA GLY A 76 -9.28 -3.59 -11.56
C GLY A 76 -10.41 -3.28 -10.58
N SER A 77 -10.10 -3.04 -9.31
CA SER A 77 -11.09 -2.67 -8.28
C SER A 77 -11.75 -1.31 -8.57
N THR A 78 -10.97 -0.32 -8.99
CA THR A 78 -11.49 1.00 -9.37
C THR A 78 -12.46 0.90 -10.56
N LEU A 79 -12.07 0.24 -11.63
CA LEU A 79 -12.92 0.11 -12.81
C LEU A 79 -14.16 -0.72 -12.54
N ALA A 80 -14.06 -1.79 -11.74
CA ALA A 80 -15.22 -2.59 -11.35
C ALA A 80 -16.25 -1.74 -10.59
N SER A 81 -15.83 -0.92 -9.62
CA SER A 81 -16.74 -0.05 -8.87
C SER A 81 -17.40 1.02 -9.75
N ILE A 82 -16.67 1.60 -10.72
CA ILE A 82 -17.22 2.57 -11.69
C ILE A 82 -18.28 1.89 -12.58
N ARG A 83 -18.00 0.68 -13.11
CA ARG A 83 -18.96 -0.07 -13.94
C ARG A 83 -20.22 -0.45 -13.16
N LEU A 84 -20.07 -0.87 -11.91
CA LEU A 84 -21.22 -1.12 -11.04
C LEU A 84 -22.07 0.14 -10.83
N GLY A 85 -21.45 1.30 -10.65
CA GLY A 85 -22.15 2.59 -10.58
C GLY A 85 -22.91 2.93 -11.86
N GLN A 86 -22.37 2.56 -13.03
CA GLN A 86 -23.01 2.69 -14.35
C GLN A 86 -24.10 1.64 -14.59
N LYS A 87 -24.35 0.73 -13.64
CA LYS A 87 -25.24 -0.44 -13.78
C LYS A 87 -24.80 -1.43 -14.86
N ASP A 88 -23.52 -1.38 -15.27
CA ASP A 88 -22.93 -2.27 -16.27
C ASP A 88 -22.32 -3.51 -15.57
N MET A 89 -23.20 -4.46 -15.21
CA MET A 89 -22.80 -5.70 -14.54
C MET A 89 -21.90 -6.57 -15.42
N LYS A 90 -22.17 -6.63 -16.74
CA LYS A 90 -21.34 -7.37 -17.68
C LYS A 90 -19.94 -6.79 -17.79
N GLY A 91 -19.82 -5.47 -17.85
CA GLY A 91 -18.53 -4.79 -17.84
C GLY A 91 -17.77 -5.01 -16.53
N ALA A 92 -18.44 -5.05 -15.38
CA ALA A 92 -17.80 -5.34 -14.10
C ALA A 92 -17.29 -6.80 -14.04
N THR A 93 -18.05 -7.76 -14.56
CA THR A 93 -17.65 -9.18 -14.70
C THR A 93 -16.45 -9.34 -15.64
N GLU A 94 -16.44 -8.63 -16.77
CA GLU A 94 -15.28 -8.62 -17.67
C GLU A 94 -14.03 -8.08 -16.99
N ILE A 95 -14.15 -7.02 -16.18
CA ILE A 95 -13.00 -6.45 -15.43
C ILE A 95 -12.46 -7.45 -14.41
N LEU A 96 -13.33 -8.17 -13.68
CA LEU A 96 -12.92 -9.24 -12.77
C LEU A 96 -12.04 -10.27 -13.48
N SER A 97 -12.50 -10.74 -14.64
CA SER A 97 -11.79 -11.74 -15.44
C SER A 97 -10.44 -11.22 -15.96
N HIS A 98 -10.40 -9.96 -16.44
CA HIS A 98 -9.15 -9.32 -16.86
C HIS A 98 -8.18 -9.12 -15.70
N THR A 99 -8.67 -8.74 -14.51
CA THR A 99 -7.83 -8.59 -13.31
C THR A 99 -7.19 -9.92 -12.93
N LEU A 100 -7.94 -11.02 -12.93
CA LEU A 100 -7.39 -12.36 -12.68
C LEU A 100 -6.28 -12.71 -13.69
N MET A 101 -6.56 -12.54 -14.98
CA MET A 101 -5.57 -12.84 -16.03
C MET A 101 -4.31 -11.99 -15.90
N LEU A 102 -4.45 -10.69 -15.61
CA LEU A 102 -3.33 -9.79 -15.42
C LEU A 102 -2.53 -10.14 -14.16
N CYS A 103 -3.17 -10.53 -13.06
CA CYS A 103 -2.48 -11.01 -11.87
C CYS A 103 -1.62 -12.24 -12.19
N ILE A 104 -2.17 -13.21 -12.94
CA ILE A 104 -1.45 -14.43 -13.32
C ILE A 104 -0.31 -14.09 -14.30
N THR A 105 -0.58 -13.37 -15.40
CA THR A 105 0.44 -13.08 -16.41
C THR A 105 1.56 -12.20 -15.88
N ASN A 106 1.24 -11.17 -15.10
CA ASN A 106 2.23 -10.28 -14.50
C ASN A 106 3.07 -10.99 -13.43
N SER A 107 2.47 -11.89 -12.63
CA SER A 107 3.20 -12.67 -11.63
C SER A 107 4.18 -13.64 -12.27
N PHE A 108 3.80 -14.32 -13.35
CA PHE A 108 4.72 -15.18 -14.10
C PHE A 108 5.83 -14.37 -14.75
N PHE A 109 5.51 -13.24 -15.39
CA PHE A 109 6.52 -12.38 -16.01
C PHE A 109 7.55 -11.90 -14.98
N PHE A 110 7.09 -11.29 -13.88
CA PHE A 110 7.97 -10.77 -12.84
C PHE A 110 8.66 -11.91 -12.08
N GLY A 111 7.92 -12.97 -11.72
CA GLY A 111 8.45 -14.11 -10.97
C GLY A 111 9.56 -14.85 -11.70
N ILE A 112 9.36 -15.17 -12.98
CA ILE A 112 10.37 -15.86 -13.80
C ILE A 112 11.59 -14.96 -14.00
N LEU A 113 11.38 -13.71 -14.38
CA LEU A 113 12.49 -12.77 -14.59
C LEU A 113 13.33 -12.59 -13.31
N SER A 114 12.67 -12.37 -12.17
CA SER A 114 13.37 -12.21 -10.89
C SER A 114 14.01 -13.52 -10.41
N PHE A 115 13.44 -14.68 -10.75
CA PHE A 115 14.00 -15.97 -10.38
C PHE A 115 15.27 -16.29 -11.16
N ILE A 116 15.33 -15.96 -12.45
CA ILE A 116 16.51 -16.18 -13.31
C ILE A 116 17.69 -15.33 -12.82
N PHE A 117 17.44 -14.06 -12.49
CA PHE A 117 18.46 -13.10 -12.05
C PHE A 117 18.54 -12.93 -10.53
N LEU A 118 18.05 -13.91 -9.76
CA LEU A 118 17.88 -13.77 -8.31
C LEU A 118 19.17 -13.43 -7.58
N ASP A 119 20.25 -14.14 -7.87
CA ASP A 119 21.53 -13.95 -7.19
C ASP A 119 22.14 -12.58 -7.54
N ASP A 120 22.08 -12.19 -8.82
CA ASP A 120 22.57 -10.88 -9.28
C ASP A 120 21.79 -9.73 -8.65
N ILE A 121 20.47 -9.88 -8.54
CA ILE A 121 19.60 -8.89 -7.89
C ILE A 121 19.91 -8.77 -6.40
N LEU A 122 20.09 -9.89 -5.69
CA LEU A 122 20.39 -9.89 -4.26
C LEU A 122 21.78 -9.32 -3.99
N VAL A 123 22.78 -9.64 -4.80
CA VAL A 123 24.13 -9.06 -4.72
C VAL A 123 24.08 -7.56 -5.01
N PHE A 124 23.32 -7.13 -6.01
CA PHE A 124 23.08 -5.70 -6.29
C PHE A 124 22.46 -4.94 -5.11
N PHE A 125 21.58 -5.59 -4.34
CA PHE A 125 21.00 -5.02 -3.12
C PHE A 125 21.88 -5.18 -1.87
N GLY A 126 23.11 -5.71 -2.00
CA GLY A 126 24.11 -5.74 -0.95
C GLY A 126 24.22 -7.08 -0.22
N ALA A 127 23.79 -8.19 -0.84
CA ALA A 127 24.04 -9.53 -0.26
C ALA A 127 25.54 -9.82 -0.23
N SER A 128 26.04 -10.21 0.94
CA SER A 128 27.38 -10.78 1.13
C SER A 128 27.38 -12.28 0.88
N ALA A 129 28.56 -12.89 0.80
CA ALA A 129 28.70 -14.35 0.69
C ALA A 129 27.97 -15.08 1.83
N ASP A 130 27.91 -14.49 3.03
CA ASP A 130 27.27 -15.08 4.22
C ASP A 130 25.75 -14.89 4.26
N THR A 131 25.23 -13.76 3.75
CA THR A 131 23.78 -13.45 3.77
C THR A 131 23.03 -13.96 2.54
N LEU A 132 23.72 -14.13 1.40
CA LEU A 132 23.15 -14.58 0.14
C LEU A 132 22.38 -15.90 0.24
N PRO A 133 22.89 -16.97 0.90
CA PRO A 133 22.17 -18.24 1.01
C PRO A 133 20.81 -18.11 1.71
N TYR A 134 20.73 -17.25 2.76
CA TYR A 134 19.50 -17.00 3.50
C TYR A 134 18.49 -16.21 2.66
N ALA A 135 18.94 -15.12 2.05
CA ALA A 135 18.12 -14.28 1.17
C ALA A 135 17.60 -15.09 -0.03
N ARG A 136 18.46 -15.87 -0.67
CA ARG A 136 18.12 -16.74 -1.80
C ARG A 136 17.08 -17.78 -1.41
N SER A 137 17.29 -18.49 -0.30
CA SER A 137 16.37 -19.52 0.17
C SER A 137 14.96 -18.99 0.45
N PHE A 138 14.86 -17.79 0.99
CA PHE A 138 13.61 -17.11 1.25
C PHE A 138 12.94 -16.66 -0.06
N MET A 139 13.68 -15.91 -0.89
CA MET A 139 13.13 -15.31 -2.10
C MET A 139 12.75 -16.31 -3.19
N GLN A 140 13.44 -17.44 -3.30
CA GLN A 140 13.04 -18.51 -4.22
C GLN A 140 11.62 -18.97 -3.97
N VAL A 141 11.23 -19.19 -2.72
CA VAL A 141 9.89 -19.65 -2.36
C VAL A 141 8.86 -18.51 -2.57
N ILE A 142 9.19 -17.30 -2.18
CA ILE A 142 8.31 -16.13 -2.39
C ILE A 142 8.05 -15.91 -3.87
N LEU A 143 9.07 -15.93 -4.73
CA LEU A 143 8.91 -15.72 -6.18
C LEU A 143 8.08 -16.81 -6.84
N LEU A 144 8.24 -18.09 -6.44
CA LEU A 144 7.35 -19.16 -6.88
C LEU A 144 5.91 -18.96 -6.42
N GLY A 145 5.71 -18.34 -5.26
CA GLY A 145 4.40 -18.00 -4.69
C GLY A 145 3.74 -16.75 -5.29
N THR A 146 4.43 -15.97 -6.13
CA THR A 146 3.87 -14.71 -6.67
C THR A 146 2.53 -14.86 -7.40
N PRO A 147 2.24 -15.95 -8.17
CA PRO A 147 0.92 -16.11 -8.79
C PRO A 147 -0.21 -16.22 -7.75
N ILE A 148 0.07 -16.87 -6.62
CA ILE A 148 -0.87 -17.00 -5.50
C ILE A 148 -1.09 -15.63 -4.85
N THR A 149 0.00 -14.94 -4.52
CA THR A 149 -0.03 -13.62 -3.88
C THR A 149 -0.77 -12.59 -4.71
N TYR A 150 -0.44 -12.45 -5.99
CA TYR A 150 -1.05 -11.45 -6.88
C TYR A 150 -2.54 -11.73 -7.10
N THR A 151 -2.89 -12.99 -7.30
CA THR A 151 -4.30 -13.40 -7.45
C THR A 151 -5.09 -13.11 -6.18
N MET A 152 -4.56 -13.47 -5.01
CA MET A 152 -5.21 -13.22 -3.71
C MET A 152 -5.43 -11.73 -3.49
N ILE A 153 -4.41 -10.90 -3.64
CA ILE A 153 -4.50 -9.45 -3.39
C ILE A 153 -5.39 -8.77 -4.43
N GLY A 154 -5.21 -9.07 -5.72
CA GLY A 154 -5.98 -8.46 -6.80
C GLY A 154 -7.48 -8.76 -6.68
N LEU A 155 -7.85 -10.02 -6.50
CA LEU A 155 -9.25 -10.40 -6.34
C LEU A 155 -9.84 -9.93 -5.00
N ASN A 156 -9.05 -9.87 -3.91
CA ASN A 156 -9.51 -9.32 -2.63
C ASN A 156 -9.87 -7.83 -2.74
N ASN A 157 -9.11 -7.06 -3.52
CA ASN A 157 -9.43 -5.66 -3.82
C ASN A 157 -10.72 -5.54 -4.63
N VAL A 158 -10.91 -6.39 -5.65
CA VAL A 158 -12.17 -6.43 -6.42
C VAL A 158 -13.34 -6.84 -5.52
N MET A 159 -13.18 -7.82 -4.65
CA MET A 159 -14.21 -8.26 -3.69
C MET A 159 -14.66 -7.11 -2.79
N ARG A 160 -13.72 -6.30 -2.28
CA ARG A 160 -14.03 -5.09 -1.50
C ARG A 160 -14.80 -4.07 -2.33
N ALA A 161 -14.37 -3.83 -3.57
CA ALA A 161 -14.97 -2.87 -4.49
C ALA A 161 -16.38 -3.24 -4.94
N THR A 162 -16.70 -4.54 -4.94
CA THR A 162 -18.01 -5.07 -5.38
C THR A 162 -19.03 -5.24 -4.24
N GLY A 163 -18.75 -4.69 -3.04
CA GLY A 163 -19.74 -4.63 -1.95
C GLY A 163 -19.48 -5.57 -0.78
N TYR A 164 -18.32 -6.25 -0.74
CA TYR A 164 -18.00 -7.23 0.31
C TYR A 164 -16.78 -6.86 1.18
N PRO A 165 -16.73 -5.64 1.79
CA PRO A 165 -15.54 -5.20 2.54
C PRO A 165 -15.23 -6.07 3.76
N LYS A 166 -16.28 -6.59 4.44
CA LYS A 166 -16.11 -7.50 5.58
C LYS A 166 -15.50 -8.84 5.18
N LYS A 167 -15.93 -9.41 4.02
CA LYS A 167 -15.34 -10.65 3.52
C LYS A 167 -13.87 -10.44 3.13
N ALA A 168 -13.54 -9.29 2.52
CA ALA A 168 -12.18 -8.94 2.18
C ALA A 168 -11.29 -8.80 3.43
N MET A 169 -11.79 -8.22 4.52
CA MET A 169 -11.10 -8.18 5.81
C MET A 169 -10.87 -9.59 6.37
N ILE A 170 -11.92 -10.44 6.39
CA ILE A 170 -11.81 -11.82 6.88
C ILE A 170 -10.75 -12.59 6.08
N THR A 171 -10.65 -12.40 4.76
CA THR A 171 -9.59 -12.99 3.95
C THR A 171 -8.21 -12.59 4.44
N SER A 172 -7.98 -11.28 4.64
CA SER A 172 -6.69 -10.77 5.14
C SER A 172 -6.39 -11.30 6.55
N MET A 173 -7.38 -11.32 7.44
CA MET A 173 -7.22 -11.88 8.79
C MET A 173 -6.91 -13.38 8.76
N ALA A 174 -7.62 -14.16 7.95
CA ALA A 174 -7.39 -15.59 7.81
C ALA A 174 -5.97 -15.87 7.29
N THR A 175 -5.50 -15.10 6.30
CA THR A 175 -4.13 -15.21 5.78
C THR A 175 -3.11 -14.94 6.88
N VAL A 176 -3.26 -13.86 7.64
CA VAL A 176 -2.31 -13.50 8.70
C VAL A 176 -2.35 -14.52 9.86
N LEU A 177 -3.53 -14.90 10.34
CA LEU A 177 -3.65 -15.89 11.40
C LEU A 177 -3.09 -17.25 11.00
N SER A 178 -3.36 -17.70 9.77
CA SER A 178 -2.77 -18.94 9.24
C SER A 178 -1.25 -18.86 9.22
N ASN A 179 -0.68 -17.72 8.84
CA ASN A 179 0.76 -17.56 8.83
C ASN A 179 1.37 -17.58 10.25
N ILE A 180 0.78 -16.87 11.20
CA ILE A 180 1.23 -16.88 12.61
C ILE A 180 1.25 -18.30 13.20
N ILE A 181 0.34 -19.17 12.75
CA ILE A 181 0.29 -20.58 13.17
C ILE A 181 1.32 -21.43 12.39
N LEU A 182 1.40 -21.24 11.08
CA LEU A 182 2.24 -22.08 10.21
C LEU A 182 3.72 -21.73 10.30
N ALA A 183 4.08 -20.47 10.49
CA ALA A 183 5.48 -20.04 10.53
C ALA A 183 6.28 -20.74 11.65
N PRO A 184 5.81 -20.78 12.92
CA PRO A 184 6.51 -21.54 13.96
C PRO A 184 6.62 -23.03 13.65
N ILE A 185 5.61 -23.65 13.05
CA ILE A 185 5.62 -25.08 12.70
C ILE A 185 6.72 -25.35 11.67
N PHE A 186 6.80 -24.55 10.59
CA PHE A 186 7.79 -24.78 9.56
C PHE A 186 9.21 -24.36 9.99
N ILE A 187 9.34 -23.33 10.83
CA ILE A 187 10.65 -22.84 11.27
C ILE A 187 11.21 -23.74 12.37
N PHE A 188 10.44 -24.03 13.44
CA PHE A 188 10.94 -24.68 14.65
C PHE A 188 10.72 -26.20 14.65
N HIS A 189 9.56 -26.69 14.16
CA HIS A 189 9.25 -28.12 14.22
C HIS A 189 9.83 -28.88 13.01
N PHE A 190 9.70 -28.31 11.79
CA PHE A 190 10.28 -28.92 10.60
C PHE A 190 11.71 -28.45 10.31
N GLU A 191 12.23 -27.46 11.02
CA GLU A 191 13.59 -26.90 10.88
C GLU A 191 13.93 -26.43 9.46
N TRP A 192 12.92 -25.99 8.69
CA TRP A 192 13.14 -25.52 7.31
C TRP A 192 13.74 -24.11 7.24
N GLY A 193 13.98 -23.44 8.37
CA GLY A 193 14.64 -22.15 8.44
C GLY A 193 13.95 -21.09 7.58
N MET A 194 14.74 -20.37 6.76
CA MET A 194 14.23 -19.32 5.86
C MET A 194 13.20 -19.82 4.82
N ARG A 195 13.40 -21.04 4.32
CA ARG A 195 12.41 -21.67 3.42
C ARG A 195 11.10 -21.94 4.14
N GLY A 196 11.15 -22.31 5.42
CA GLY A 196 9.98 -22.53 6.25
C GLY A 196 9.14 -21.26 6.42
N ALA A 197 9.76 -20.14 6.75
CA ALA A 197 9.10 -18.85 6.85
C ALA A 197 8.40 -18.45 5.54
N ALA A 198 9.12 -18.51 4.43
CA ALA A 198 8.56 -18.21 3.11
C ALA A 198 7.41 -19.15 2.70
N THR A 199 7.55 -20.46 3.00
CA THR A 199 6.51 -21.46 2.72
C THR A 199 5.25 -21.22 3.54
N ALA A 200 5.39 -20.87 4.83
CA ALA A 200 4.26 -20.47 5.68
C ALA A 200 3.51 -19.30 5.09
N THR A 201 4.23 -18.28 4.60
CA THR A 201 3.66 -17.11 3.93
C THR A 201 2.88 -17.49 2.68
N VAL A 202 3.47 -18.30 1.78
CA VAL A 202 2.83 -18.70 0.52
C VAL A 202 1.60 -19.58 0.77
N ILE A 203 1.65 -20.52 1.72
CA ILE A 203 0.50 -21.38 2.07
C ILE A 203 -0.63 -20.54 2.68
N SER A 204 -0.31 -19.60 3.55
CA SER A 204 -1.30 -18.69 4.13
C SER A 204 -2.00 -17.84 3.07
N GLN A 205 -1.24 -17.37 2.08
CA GLN A 205 -1.80 -16.65 0.94
C GLN A 205 -2.62 -17.55 0.02
N LEU A 206 -2.25 -18.82 -0.11
CA LEU A 206 -3.03 -19.83 -0.84
C LEU A 206 -4.40 -20.03 -0.20
N ILE A 207 -4.47 -20.12 1.13
CA ILE A 207 -5.74 -20.19 1.87
C ILE A 207 -6.61 -18.97 1.55
N GLY A 208 -6.02 -17.76 1.60
CA GLY A 208 -6.71 -16.53 1.22
C GLY A 208 -7.16 -16.51 -0.24
N MET A 209 -6.32 -16.98 -1.17
CA MET A 209 -6.64 -17.07 -2.59
C MET A 209 -7.82 -18.02 -2.84
N VAL A 210 -7.80 -19.21 -2.25
CA VAL A 210 -8.90 -20.19 -2.38
C VAL A 210 -10.20 -19.59 -1.86
N TRP A 211 -10.17 -18.89 -0.73
CA TRP A 211 -11.34 -18.21 -0.17
C TRP A 211 -11.91 -17.15 -1.12
N VAL A 212 -11.06 -16.26 -1.66
CA VAL A 212 -11.49 -15.18 -2.57
C VAL A 212 -11.99 -15.74 -3.89
N VAL A 213 -11.26 -16.70 -4.49
CA VAL A 213 -11.63 -17.33 -5.75
C VAL A 213 -12.97 -18.05 -5.60
N SER A 214 -13.18 -18.81 -4.51
CA SER A 214 -14.44 -19.49 -4.23
C SER A 214 -15.64 -18.53 -4.09
N HIS A 215 -15.39 -17.30 -3.60
CA HIS A 215 -16.44 -16.28 -3.54
C HIS A 215 -16.94 -15.88 -4.93
N PHE A 216 -16.04 -15.75 -5.92
CA PHE A 216 -16.40 -15.34 -7.27
C PHE A 216 -16.94 -16.47 -8.15
N PHE A 217 -16.86 -17.73 -7.70
CA PHE A 217 -17.56 -18.85 -8.33
C PHE A 217 -19.02 -18.99 -7.88
N LYS A 218 -19.43 -18.33 -6.78
CA LYS A 218 -20.82 -18.38 -6.31
C LYS A 218 -21.68 -17.47 -7.16
N GLN A 219 -22.82 -17.99 -7.66
CA GLN A 219 -23.80 -17.24 -8.43
C GLN A 219 -24.48 -16.11 -7.65
N ASP A 220 -24.49 -16.19 -6.33
CA ASP A 220 -25.04 -15.15 -5.43
C ASP A 220 -24.11 -13.93 -5.30
N SER A 221 -22.90 -13.97 -5.84
CA SER A 221 -22.02 -12.81 -5.82
C SER A 221 -22.44 -11.78 -6.86
N THR A 222 -22.33 -10.49 -6.53
CA THR A 222 -22.69 -9.38 -7.41
C THR A 222 -21.99 -9.45 -8.78
N VAL A 223 -20.75 -9.95 -8.78
CA VAL A 223 -19.91 -10.19 -9.95
C VAL A 223 -19.33 -11.60 -9.80
N HIS A 224 -19.40 -12.42 -10.83
CA HIS A 224 -18.93 -13.80 -10.80
C HIS A 224 -18.21 -14.16 -12.10
N PHE A 225 -17.40 -15.22 -12.08
CA PHE A 225 -16.71 -15.65 -13.30
C PHE A 225 -17.70 -16.25 -14.28
N GLU A 226 -17.78 -15.64 -15.47
CA GLU A 226 -18.46 -16.21 -16.63
C GLU A 226 -17.46 -16.98 -17.50
N GLY A 227 -17.82 -18.15 -18.02
CA GLY A 227 -16.91 -19.09 -18.68
C GLY A 227 -16.12 -18.62 -19.93
N LYS A 228 -16.16 -17.33 -20.27
CA LYS A 228 -15.41 -16.71 -21.38
C LYS A 228 -14.24 -15.82 -20.90
N VAL A 229 -13.55 -16.22 -19.88
CA VAL A 229 -12.47 -15.45 -19.19
C VAL A 229 -11.27 -15.10 -20.10
N TRP A 230 -11.05 -15.80 -21.23
CA TRP A 230 -9.77 -15.85 -21.95
C TRP A 230 -9.57 -14.80 -23.06
N LYS A 231 -10.51 -13.89 -23.32
CA LYS A 231 -10.33 -12.86 -24.36
C LYS A 231 -9.92 -11.51 -23.76
N MET A 232 -8.61 -11.23 -23.73
CA MET A 232 -8.10 -9.94 -23.29
C MET A 232 -8.52 -8.80 -24.24
N LYS A 233 -9.22 -7.80 -23.72
CA LYS A 233 -9.53 -6.56 -24.43
C LYS A 233 -8.45 -5.51 -24.13
N ARG A 234 -7.67 -5.13 -25.15
CA ARG A 234 -6.58 -4.14 -25.00
C ARG A 234 -6.99 -2.86 -24.26
N ARG A 235 -8.23 -2.37 -24.50
CA ARG A 235 -8.76 -1.17 -23.86
C ARG A 235 -8.93 -1.34 -22.35
N ILE A 236 -9.42 -2.49 -21.87
CA ILE A 236 -9.59 -2.77 -20.43
C ILE A 236 -8.22 -2.92 -19.78
N VAL A 237 -7.34 -3.69 -20.39
CA VAL A 237 -5.95 -3.88 -19.93
C VAL A 237 -5.23 -2.54 -19.81
N GLY A 238 -5.28 -1.70 -20.87
CA GLY A 238 -4.66 -0.38 -20.85
C GLY A 238 -5.22 0.54 -19.76
N ASN A 239 -6.52 0.49 -19.48
CA ASN A 239 -7.13 1.27 -18.43
C ASN A 239 -6.72 0.79 -17.03
N ILE A 240 -6.61 -0.53 -16.79
CA ILE A 240 -6.12 -1.10 -15.54
C ILE A 240 -4.69 -0.63 -15.30
N PHE A 241 -3.77 -0.86 -16.25
CA PHE A 241 -2.39 -0.42 -16.13
C PHE A 241 -2.25 1.09 -15.94
N ALA A 242 -3.04 1.90 -16.65
CA ALA A 242 -2.99 3.35 -16.53
C ALA A 242 -3.32 3.82 -15.11
N ILE A 243 -4.32 3.22 -14.45
CA ILE A 243 -4.70 3.56 -13.07
C ILE A 243 -3.65 3.07 -12.08
N ASP A 244 -3.13 1.86 -12.30
CA ASP A 244 -2.18 1.21 -11.40
C ASP A 244 -0.75 1.72 -11.54
N MET A 245 -0.43 2.43 -12.62
CA MET A 245 0.87 3.06 -12.81
C MET A 245 1.23 4.01 -11.66
N SER A 246 0.23 4.68 -11.07
CA SER A 246 0.44 5.61 -9.95
C SER A 246 0.99 4.91 -8.69
N PRO A 247 0.33 3.91 -8.10
CA PRO A 247 0.86 3.20 -6.94
C PRO A 247 2.12 2.38 -7.27
N PHE A 248 2.24 1.85 -8.49
CA PHE A 248 3.46 1.17 -8.94
C PHE A 248 4.68 2.10 -8.87
N LEU A 249 4.60 3.25 -9.56
CA LEU A 249 5.69 4.22 -9.58
C LEU A 249 5.98 4.77 -8.18
N MET A 250 4.95 4.97 -7.36
CA MET A 250 5.13 5.41 -5.97
C MET A 250 5.97 4.40 -5.17
N ASN A 251 5.68 3.09 -5.28
CA ASN A 251 6.46 2.06 -4.59
C ASN A 251 7.90 1.96 -5.11
N VAL A 252 8.10 2.02 -6.43
CA VAL A 252 9.44 2.01 -7.03
C VAL A 252 10.26 3.23 -6.58
N CYS A 253 9.66 4.42 -6.63
CA CYS A 253 10.34 5.65 -6.16
C CYS A 253 10.65 5.58 -4.67
N ALA A 254 9.76 5.01 -3.85
CA ALA A 254 10.01 4.86 -2.41
C ALA A 254 11.26 4.02 -2.14
N CYS A 255 11.50 2.95 -2.90
CA CYS A 255 12.72 2.15 -2.78
C CYS A 255 13.98 2.98 -3.07
N VAL A 256 13.97 3.76 -4.14
CA VAL A 256 15.11 4.63 -4.52
C VAL A 256 15.35 5.71 -3.45
N ILE A 257 14.29 6.35 -2.98
CA ILE A 257 14.37 7.40 -1.95
C ILE A 257 14.95 6.87 -0.64
N VAL A 258 14.56 5.67 -0.20
CA VAL A 258 15.12 5.07 1.03
C VAL A 258 16.63 4.86 0.91
N ILE A 259 17.13 4.41 -0.25
CA ILE A 259 18.56 4.25 -0.50
C ILE A 259 19.28 5.61 -0.39
N ILE A 260 18.71 6.66 -0.99
CA ILE A 260 19.29 8.01 -0.96
C ILE A 260 19.29 8.58 0.46
N ILE A 261 18.20 8.41 1.20
CA ILE A 261 18.10 8.84 2.60
C ILE A 261 19.17 8.14 3.43
N ASN A 262 19.29 6.81 3.34
CA ASN A 262 20.27 6.04 4.11
C ASN A 262 21.70 6.46 3.79
N ASN A 263 22.04 6.65 2.52
CA ASN A 263 23.36 7.14 2.12
C ASN A 263 23.63 8.56 2.64
N SER A 264 22.65 9.43 2.59
CA SER A 264 22.77 10.79 3.10
C SER A 264 22.93 10.82 4.62
N LEU A 265 22.15 9.97 5.35
CA LEU A 265 22.28 9.82 6.81
C LEU A 265 23.63 9.25 7.21
N GLN A 266 24.14 8.25 6.49
CA GLN A 266 25.45 7.66 6.73
C GLN A 266 26.56 8.72 6.64
N ASN A 267 26.51 9.57 5.61
CA ASN A 267 27.52 10.60 5.36
C ASN A 267 27.51 11.76 6.36
N HIS A 268 26.35 12.09 6.96
CA HIS A 268 26.19 13.27 7.81
C HIS A 268 25.90 12.98 9.29
N GLY A 269 25.60 11.73 9.65
CA GLY A 269 25.25 11.37 11.01
C GLY A 269 25.62 9.94 11.43
N GLY A 270 26.20 9.16 10.50
CA GLY A 270 26.62 7.78 10.74
C GLY A 270 25.47 6.82 11.06
N ASP A 271 25.82 5.66 11.61
CA ASP A 271 24.88 4.57 11.89
C ASP A 271 23.78 4.96 12.89
N MET A 272 24.09 5.84 13.82
CA MET A 272 23.12 6.33 14.81
C MET A 272 21.99 7.16 14.16
N ALA A 273 22.31 7.95 13.14
CA ALA A 273 21.31 8.71 12.39
C ALA A 273 20.41 7.79 11.57
N ILE A 274 20.94 6.69 11.00
CA ILE A 274 20.14 5.66 10.31
C ILE A 274 19.21 4.98 11.31
N GLY A 275 19.70 4.66 12.51
CA GLY A 275 18.89 4.10 13.61
C GLY A 275 17.74 5.02 14.01
N ALA A 276 18.03 6.32 14.21
CA ALA A 276 17.02 7.34 14.52
C ALA A 276 15.96 7.45 13.42
N TYR A 277 16.37 7.49 12.15
CA TYR A 277 15.46 7.47 11.01
C TYR A 277 14.59 6.21 11.00
N GLY A 278 15.16 5.07 11.33
CA GLY A 278 14.42 3.80 11.44
C GLY A 278 13.27 3.89 12.43
N ILE A 279 13.47 4.52 13.61
CA ILE A 279 12.43 4.76 14.61
C ILE A 279 11.36 5.70 14.05
N ILE A 280 11.77 6.85 13.53
CA ILE A 280 10.87 7.87 12.95
C ILE A 280 10.01 7.25 11.84
N ASN A 281 10.63 6.54 10.89
CA ASN A 281 9.94 5.95 9.76
C ASN A 281 8.91 4.89 10.18
N ARG A 282 9.20 4.08 11.19
CA ARG A 282 8.24 3.08 11.72
C ARG A 282 7.00 3.74 12.30
N LEU A 283 7.18 4.84 13.06
CA LEU A 283 6.08 5.61 13.63
C LEU A 283 5.20 6.25 12.55
N LEU A 284 5.81 6.94 11.61
CA LEU A 284 5.08 7.61 10.53
C LEU A 284 4.38 6.61 9.62
N THR A 285 5.01 5.48 9.32
CA THR A 285 4.43 4.41 8.49
C THR A 285 3.16 3.83 9.13
N LEU A 286 3.09 3.69 10.44
CA LEU A 286 1.89 3.21 11.13
C LEU A 286 0.68 4.10 10.80
N TYR A 287 0.81 5.43 10.91
CA TYR A 287 -0.27 6.36 10.59
C TYR A 287 -0.60 6.40 9.10
N VAL A 288 0.43 6.33 8.24
CA VAL A 288 0.24 6.24 6.79
C VAL A 288 -0.57 4.99 6.42
N MET A 289 -0.31 3.84 7.05
CA MET A 289 -1.09 2.61 6.82
C MET A 289 -2.56 2.75 7.23
N ILE A 290 -2.85 3.47 8.32
CA ILE A 290 -4.23 3.78 8.72
C ILE A 290 -4.92 4.64 7.66
N VAL A 291 -4.25 5.69 7.15
CA VAL A 291 -4.78 6.53 6.07
C VAL A 291 -4.96 5.76 4.77
N LEU A 292 -4.04 4.86 4.43
CA LEU A 292 -4.20 3.98 3.26
C LEU A 292 -5.39 3.04 3.42
N GLY A 293 -5.62 2.49 4.62
CA GLY A 293 -6.84 1.73 4.92
C GLY A 293 -8.12 2.57 4.75
N LEU A 294 -8.11 3.84 5.19
CA LEU A 294 -9.19 4.79 4.94
C LEU A 294 -9.44 4.99 3.44
N THR A 295 -8.41 5.21 2.65
CA THR A 295 -8.53 5.43 1.19
C THR A 295 -8.98 4.17 0.45
N MET A 296 -8.54 2.98 0.87
CA MET A 296 -9.03 1.71 0.33
C MET A 296 -10.53 1.51 0.59
N GLY A 297 -11.04 1.99 1.72
CA GLY A 297 -12.48 2.02 2.01
C GLY A 297 -13.23 3.08 1.21
N MET A 298 -12.62 4.24 0.99
CA MET A 298 -13.18 5.34 0.21
C MET A 298 -13.31 5.00 -1.29
N GLN A 299 -12.36 4.25 -1.85
CA GLN A 299 -12.25 3.94 -3.27
C GLN A 299 -13.54 3.38 -3.89
N PRO A 300 -14.18 2.32 -3.36
CA PRO A 300 -15.43 1.79 -3.94
C PRO A 300 -16.59 2.78 -3.84
N ILE A 301 -16.66 3.61 -2.78
CA ILE A 301 -17.72 4.59 -2.60
C ILE A 301 -17.59 5.70 -3.67
N VAL A 302 -16.39 6.23 -3.86
CA VAL A 302 -16.08 7.24 -4.87
C VAL A 302 -16.29 6.68 -6.26
N GLY A 303 -15.72 5.51 -6.58
CA GLY A 303 -15.81 4.89 -7.89
C GLY A 303 -17.26 4.60 -8.32
N TYR A 304 -18.05 4.01 -7.43
CA TYR A 304 -19.47 3.73 -7.67
C TYR A 304 -20.27 5.02 -7.93
N ASN A 305 -20.18 6.01 -7.03
CA ASN A 305 -20.94 7.25 -7.15
C ASN A 305 -20.49 8.09 -8.35
N PHE A 306 -19.20 8.04 -8.70
CA PHE A 306 -18.68 8.67 -9.92
C PHE A 306 -19.25 7.97 -11.17
N GLY A 307 -19.27 6.65 -11.22
CA GLY A 307 -19.88 5.88 -12.30
C GLY A 307 -21.38 6.13 -12.43
N ALA A 308 -22.08 6.30 -11.30
CA ALA A 308 -23.51 6.62 -11.23
C ALA A 308 -23.84 8.10 -11.45
N GLN A 309 -22.86 8.96 -11.76
CA GLN A 309 -22.99 10.42 -11.96
C GLN A 309 -23.53 11.18 -10.72
N LYS A 310 -23.38 10.61 -9.53
CA LYS A 310 -23.81 11.22 -8.26
C LYS A 310 -22.70 12.12 -7.68
N ILE A 311 -22.41 13.23 -8.35
CA ILE A 311 -21.25 14.09 -8.07
C ILE A 311 -21.28 14.67 -6.64
N ASP A 312 -22.46 15.00 -6.09
CA ASP A 312 -22.54 15.52 -4.71
C ASP A 312 -22.09 14.50 -3.68
N ARG A 313 -22.43 13.23 -3.89
CA ARG A 313 -21.96 12.13 -3.03
C ARG A 313 -20.45 11.92 -3.15
N VAL A 314 -19.90 12.08 -4.36
CA VAL A 314 -18.45 12.03 -4.59
C VAL A 314 -17.74 13.15 -3.83
N LYS A 315 -18.25 14.41 -3.91
CA LYS A 315 -17.72 15.56 -3.16
C LYS A 315 -17.80 15.35 -1.65
N GLN A 316 -18.94 14.84 -1.16
CA GLN A 316 -19.15 14.56 0.26
C GLN A 316 -18.19 13.47 0.75
N THR A 317 -17.99 12.41 -0.02
CA THR A 317 -17.03 11.34 0.32
C THR A 317 -15.60 11.86 0.38
N LEU A 318 -15.21 12.68 -0.59
CA LEU A 318 -13.90 13.33 -0.60
C LEU A 318 -13.69 14.24 0.61
N LYS A 319 -14.67 15.11 0.93
CA LYS A 319 -14.61 16.00 2.09
C LYS A 319 -14.43 15.21 3.39
N LEU A 320 -15.27 14.19 3.62
CA LEU A 320 -15.15 13.33 4.80
C LEU A 320 -13.84 12.57 4.84
N GLY A 321 -13.37 12.05 3.69
CA GLY A 321 -12.08 11.40 3.57
C GLY A 321 -10.91 12.31 3.94
N ILE A 322 -10.89 13.56 3.44
CA ILE A 322 -9.87 14.56 3.77
C ILE A 322 -9.89 14.87 5.26
N VAL A 323 -11.07 15.17 5.83
CA VAL A 323 -11.20 15.46 7.27
C VAL A 323 -10.72 14.29 8.11
N SER A 324 -11.15 13.06 7.79
CA SER A 324 -10.70 11.86 8.51
C SER A 324 -9.19 11.64 8.37
N GLY A 325 -8.62 11.82 7.18
CA GLY A 325 -7.18 11.72 6.94
C GLY A 325 -6.39 12.72 7.76
N VAL A 326 -6.82 14.00 7.78
CA VAL A 326 -6.21 15.05 8.60
C VAL A 326 -6.31 14.72 10.09
N VAL A 327 -7.46 14.26 10.57
CA VAL A 327 -7.64 13.89 12.00
C VAL A 327 -6.68 12.76 12.39
N ILE A 328 -6.56 11.72 11.55
CA ILE A 328 -5.65 10.59 11.80
C ILE A 328 -4.20 11.08 11.85
N THR A 329 -3.74 11.83 10.87
CA THR A 329 -2.35 12.30 10.83
C THR A 329 -2.06 13.37 11.87
N SER A 330 -3.04 14.22 12.22
CA SER A 330 -2.92 15.18 13.32
C SER A 330 -2.81 14.48 14.67
N SER A 331 -3.53 13.39 14.90
CA SER A 331 -3.35 12.60 16.14
C SER A 331 -1.92 12.05 16.24
N GLY A 332 -1.34 11.61 15.12
CA GLY A 332 0.06 11.21 15.06
C GLY A 332 1.02 12.35 15.34
N PHE A 333 0.78 13.52 14.77
CA PHE A 333 1.54 14.73 15.04
C PHE A 333 1.53 15.08 16.53
N PHE A 334 0.35 15.17 17.17
CA PHE A 334 0.25 15.50 18.58
C PHE A 334 0.92 14.47 19.49
N ILE A 335 0.79 13.18 19.19
CA ILE A 335 1.44 12.12 19.98
C ILE A 335 2.97 12.25 19.86
N CYS A 336 3.49 12.43 18.66
CA CYS A 336 4.93 12.54 18.41
C CYS A 336 5.52 13.85 18.97
N GLU A 337 4.75 14.96 18.99
CA GLU A 337 5.22 16.25 19.49
C GLU A 337 5.13 16.37 21.02
N LEU A 338 4.05 15.84 21.63
CA LEU A 338 3.85 15.92 23.08
C LEU A 338 4.65 14.87 23.86
N PHE A 339 4.85 13.68 23.29
CA PHE A 339 5.48 12.54 23.94
C PHE A 339 6.64 11.93 23.12
N PRO A 340 7.55 12.74 22.52
CA PRO A 340 8.56 12.23 21.60
C PRO A 340 9.51 11.24 22.25
N HIS A 341 9.96 11.50 23.50
CA HIS A 341 10.82 10.60 24.26
C HIS A 341 10.14 9.26 24.55
N ALA A 342 8.92 9.29 25.07
CA ALA A 342 8.17 8.07 25.40
C ALA A 342 7.94 7.18 24.18
N VAL A 343 7.63 7.79 23.02
CA VAL A 343 7.38 7.07 21.78
C VAL A 343 8.68 6.50 21.21
N SER A 344 9.80 7.21 21.31
CA SER A 344 11.12 6.73 20.87
C SER A 344 11.66 5.64 21.78
N ALA A 345 11.46 5.75 23.11
CA ALA A 345 11.86 4.76 24.10
C ALA A 345 11.18 3.38 23.95
N ILE A 346 10.06 3.30 23.22
CA ILE A 346 9.45 1.99 22.87
C ILE A 346 10.40 1.13 22.04
N PHE A 347 11.32 1.75 21.28
CA PHE A 347 12.16 1.06 20.29
C PHE A 347 13.60 0.83 20.77
N THR A 348 14.07 1.57 21.78
CA THR A 348 15.47 1.50 22.23
C THR A 348 15.64 2.05 23.64
N ASP A 349 16.60 1.50 24.39
CA ASP A 349 17.01 1.97 25.70
C ASP A 349 18.24 2.92 25.66
N SER A 350 18.76 3.21 24.45
CA SER A 350 19.92 4.09 24.27
C SER A 350 19.49 5.55 24.27
N ASP A 351 19.84 6.30 25.34
CA ASP A 351 19.52 7.72 25.51
C ASP A 351 19.97 8.55 24.30
N HIS A 352 21.20 8.31 23.82
CA HIS A 352 21.73 9.04 22.67
C HIS A 352 20.92 8.81 21.38
N LEU A 353 20.44 7.58 21.15
CA LEU A 353 19.61 7.26 19.99
C LEU A 353 18.20 7.84 20.14
N ILE A 354 17.67 7.89 21.36
CA ILE A 354 16.38 8.51 21.68
C ILE A 354 16.46 10.02 21.40
N ASP A 355 17.48 10.72 21.89
CA ASP A 355 17.65 12.16 21.69
C ASP A 355 17.73 12.50 20.19
N LEU A 356 18.50 11.74 19.42
CA LEU A 356 18.63 11.93 17.99
C LEU A 356 17.31 11.67 17.24
N ALA A 357 16.56 10.65 17.67
CA ALA A 357 15.25 10.36 17.13
C ALA A 357 14.22 11.45 17.46
N VAL A 358 14.25 12.00 18.68
CA VAL A 358 13.39 13.10 19.12
C VAL A 358 13.62 14.35 18.29
N ASP A 359 14.89 14.74 18.08
CA ASP A 359 15.24 15.89 17.25
C ASP A 359 14.74 15.74 15.81
N GLY A 360 14.98 14.57 15.20
CA GLY A 360 14.51 14.27 13.87
C GLY A 360 12.98 14.20 13.78
N LEU A 361 12.33 13.60 14.79
CA LEU A 361 10.88 13.42 14.84
C LEU A 361 10.15 14.77 14.87
N ARG A 362 10.54 15.67 15.76
CA ARG A 362 9.95 17.02 15.87
C ARG A 362 9.99 17.80 14.55
N ILE A 363 11.08 17.69 13.80
CA ILE A 363 11.20 18.36 12.51
C ILE A 363 10.31 17.67 11.45
N THR A 364 10.36 16.36 11.37
CA THR A 364 9.69 15.61 10.30
C THR A 364 8.17 15.62 10.42
N VAL A 365 7.61 15.71 11.64
CA VAL A 365 6.16 15.67 11.85
C VAL A 365 5.46 17.00 11.64
N ILE A 366 6.16 18.13 11.46
CA ILE A 366 5.56 19.48 11.35
C ILE A 366 4.45 19.52 10.28
N MET A 367 4.66 18.93 9.12
CA MET A 367 3.68 18.89 8.03
C MET A 367 2.82 17.62 8.00
N PHE A 368 3.01 16.73 8.96
CA PHE A 368 2.32 15.45 9.02
C PHE A 368 0.78 15.58 9.04
N PRO A 369 0.15 16.57 9.70
CA PRO A 369 -1.29 16.81 9.61
C PRO A 369 -1.83 16.92 8.17
N PHE A 370 -1.03 17.46 7.26
CA PHE A 370 -1.43 17.66 5.87
C PHE A 370 -1.13 16.46 4.95
N VAL A 371 -0.27 15.55 5.39
CA VAL A 371 0.07 14.31 4.65
C VAL A 371 -1.18 13.45 4.46
N GLY A 372 -2.06 13.37 5.48
CA GLY A 372 -3.32 12.64 5.37
C GLY A 372 -4.22 13.17 4.25
N ALA A 373 -4.37 14.48 4.14
CA ALA A 373 -5.14 15.10 3.06
C ALA A 373 -4.51 14.84 1.69
N GLN A 374 -3.19 14.95 1.57
CA GLN A 374 -2.46 14.68 0.33
C GLN A 374 -2.67 13.24 -0.16
N ILE A 375 -2.55 12.24 0.73
CA ILE A 375 -2.78 10.82 0.40
C ILE A 375 -4.22 10.62 -0.07
N VAL A 376 -5.20 11.19 0.64
CA VAL A 376 -6.62 11.08 0.27
C VAL A 376 -6.90 11.71 -1.10
N ILE A 377 -6.34 12.89 -1.41
CA ILE A 377 -6.52 13.56 -2.70
C ILE A 377 -5.88 12.73 -3.83
N GLY A 378 -4.68 12.19 -3.63
CA GLY A 378 -4.01 11.33 -4.62
C GLY A 378 -4.84 10.07 -4.94
N ASN A 379 -5.32 9.38 -3.91
CA ASN A 379 -6.16 8.19 -4.05
C ASN A 379 -7.56 8.52 -4.62
N PHE A 380 -8.09 9.72 -4.36
CA PHE A 380 -9.33 10.18 -4.98
C PHE A 380 -9.22 10.22 -6.50
N PHE A 381 -8.16 10.81 -7.06
CA PHE A 381 -7.95 10.82 -8.51
C PHE A 381 -7.78 9.41 -9.10
N GLN A 382 -7.15 8.51 -8.37
CA GLN A 382 -7.08 7.09 -8.74
C GLN A 382 -8.48 6.46 -8.75
N SER A 383 -9.31 6.71 -7.75
CA SER A 383 -10.65 6.16 -7.58
C SER A 383 -11.64 6.58 -8.67
N ILE A 384 -11.46 7.78 -9.26
CA ILE A 384 -12.27 8.25 -10.41
C ILE A 384 -11.63 7.94 -11.77
N GLY A 385 -10.53 7.15 -11.79
CA GLY A 385 -9.84 6.75 -13.02
C GLY A 385 -9.04 7.86 -13.71
N LYS A 386 -8.72 8.97 -13.02
CA LYS A 386 -7.88 10.06 -13.55
C LYS A 386 -6.39 9.77 -13.37
N ALA A 387 -5.93 8.71 -14.03
CA ALA A 387 -4.58 8.17 -13.92
C ALA A 387 -3.47 9.23 -14.04
N LYS A 388 -3.52 10.11 -15.05
CA LYS A 388 -2.49 11.12 -15.29
C LYS A 388 -2.28 12.06 -14.09
N ILE A 389 -3.39 12.49 -13.45
CA ILE A 389 -3.32 13.38 -12.29
C ILE A 389 -2.79 12.61 -11.07
N SER A 390 -3.26 11.37 -10.87
CA SER A 390 -2.79 10.52 -9.77
C SER A 390 -1.28 10.22 -9.89
N ILE A 391 -0.78 9.87 -11.08
CA ILE A 391 0.65 9.66 -11.35
C ILE A 391 1.44 10.94 -11.07
N PHE A 392 0.97 12.08 -11.59
CA PHE A 392 1.63 13.37 -11.37
C PHE A 392 1.78 13.67 -9.88
N LEU A 393 0.69 13.57 -9.09
CA LEU A 393 0.74 13.83 -7.65
C LEU A 393 1.65 12.88 -6.89
N SER A 394 1.65 11.59 -7.26
CA SER A 394 2.51 10.58 -6.62
C SER A 394 3.99 10.82 -6.88
N LEU A 395 4.35 11.13 -8.14
CA LEU A 395 5.74 11.38 -8.52
C LEU A 395 6.25 12.75 -8.05
N THR A 396 5.39 13.76 -8.02
CA THR A 396 5.74 15.12 -7.62
C THR A 396 6.31 15.15 -6.20
N ARG A 397 5.68 14.45 -5.26
CA ARG A 397 6.17 14.39 -3.88
C ARG A 397 7.56 13.79 -3.78
N GLN A 398 7.80 12.66 -4.43
CA GLN A 398 9.03 11.89 -4.24
C GLN A 398 10.17 12.39 -5.13
N LEU A 399 9.92 12.59 -6.43
CA LEU A 399 10.96 12.93 -7.40
C LEU A 399 11.16 14.42 -7.58
N LEU A 400 10.09 15.23 -7.58
CA LEU A 400 10.21 16.65 -7.86
C LEU A 400 10.52 17.48 -6.60
N TYR A 401 10.09 17.02 -5.43
CA TYR A 401 10.29 17.78 -4.19
C TYR A 401 11.27 17.09 -3.23
N LEU A 402 11.02 15.84 -2.83
CA LEU A 402 11.84 15.19 -1.81
C LEU A 402 13.26 14.92 -2.31
N LEU A 403 13.41 14.37 -3.51
CA LEU A 403 14.73 14.04 -4.06
C LEU A 403 15.66 15.27 -4.19
N PRO A 404 15.25 16.41 -4.79
CA PRO A 404 16.10 17.59 -4.82
C PRO A 404 16.41 18.15 -3.43
N CYS A 405 15.45 18.16 -2.51
CA CYS A 405 15.70 18.59 -1.14
C CYS A 405 16.74 17.71 -0.45
N LEU A 406 16.66 16.38 -0.61
CA LEU A 406 17.63 15.43 -0.03
C LEU A 406 19.04 15.55 -0.63
N LEU A 407 19.16 16.03 -1.87
CA LEU A 407 20.46 16.25 -2.51
C LEU A 407 21.08 17.61 -2.16
N LEU A 408 20.25 18.63 -1.88
CA LEU A 408 20.71 19.99 -1.66
C LEU A 408 20.83 20.36 -0.17
N PHE A 409 19.82 20.09 0.64
CA PHE A 409 19.75 20.56 2.02
C PHE A 409 20.82 19.98 2.96
N PRO A 410 21.23 18.69 2.83
CA PRO A 410 22.30 18.16 3.64
C PRO A 410 23.63 18.88 3.45
N ASN A 411 23.88 19.42 2.26
CA ASN A 411 25.10 20.20 1.96
C ASN A 411 25.15 21.53 2.73
N TRP A 412 23.98 22.09 3.12
CA TRP A 412 23.91 23.37 3.82
C TRP A 412 23.70 23.20 5.32
N TRP A 413 22.94 22.20 5.74
CA TRP A 413 22.50 22.01 7.14
C TRP A 413 22.86 20.62 7.71
N GLY A 414 23.70 19.85 7.02
CA GLY A 414 24.10 18.50 7.49
C GLY A 414 22.91 17.61 7.76
N LEU A 415 22.95 16.90 8.89
CA LEU A 415 21.91 15.98 9.32
C LEU A 415 20.51 16.66 9.43
N LYS A 416 20.44 17.90 9.93
CA LYS A 416 19.19 18.66 10.01
C LYS A 416 18.58 18.91 8.64
N GLY A 417 19.41 19.07 7.60
CA GLY A 417 18.95 19.21 6.22
C GLY A 417 18.17 18.01 5.72
N ILE A 418 18.52 16.79 6.14
CA ILE A 418 17.78 15.57 5.80
C ILE A 418 16.40 15.60 6.46
N TRP A 419 16.31 15.96 7.74
CA TRP A 419 15.04 16.06 8.46
C TRP A 419 14.12 17.13 7.86
N ILE A 420 14.68 18.31 7.51
CA ILE A 420 13.93 19.43 6.91
C ILE A 420 13.44 19.10 5.51
N SER A 421 14.14 18.24 4.76
CA SER A 421 13.71 17.82 3.41
C SER A 421 12.32 17.18 3.39
N MET A 422 11.95 16.46 4.45
CA MET A 422 10.65 15.77 4.53
C MET A 422 9.47 16.75 4.65
N PRO A 423 9.39 17.63 5.66
CA PRO A 423 8.26 18.56 5.78
C PRO A 423 8.20 19.58 4.62
N VAL A 424 9.33 20.00 4.06
CA VAL A 424 9.32 20.90 2.89
C VAL A 424 8.71 20.21 1.68
N SER A 425 9.10 18.96 1.40
CA SER A 425 8.52 18.18 0.31
C SER A 425 7.03 17.89 0.52
N ASP A 426 6.62 17.61 1.76
CA ASP A 426 5.22 17.35 2.10
C ASP A 426 4.36 18.61 1.96
N ALA A 427 4.86 19.79 2.36
CA ALA A 427 4.19 21.07 2.18
C ALA A 427 3.94 21.38 0.69
N LEU A 428 4.99 21.28 -0.13
CA LEU A 428 4.91 21.51 -1.57
C LEU A 428 3.97 20.52 -2.27
N ALA A 429 4.04 19.25 -1.87
CA ALA A 429 3.18 18.20 -2.40
C ALA A 429 1.70 18.41 -2.00
N PHE A 430 1.43 18.83 -0.76
CA PHE A 430 0.08 19.20 -0.30
C PHE A 430 -0.48 20.37 -1.11
N ILE A 431 0.27 21.46 -1.28
CA ILE A 431 -0.13 22.60 -2.10
C ILE A 431 -0.47 22.16 -3.52
N THR A 432 0.40 21.34 -4.14
CA THR A 432 0.18 20.81 -5.49
C THR A 432 -1.09 19.95 -5.57
N ALA A 433 -1.34 19.10 -4.57
CA ALA A 433 -2.53 18.27 -4.50
C ALA A 433 -3.81 19.11 -4.38
N VAL A 434 -3.82 20.13 -3.51
CA VAL A 434 -4.95 21.04 -3.31
C VAL A 434 -5.22 21.86 -4.57
N VAL A 435 -4.19 22.42 -5.19
CA VAL A 435 -4.34 23.20 -6.45
C VAL A 435 -4.92 22.30 -7.56
N SER A 436 -4.39 21.08 -7.72
CA SER A 436 -4.90 20.11 -8.70
C SER A 436 -6.36 19.77 -8.45
N LEU A 437 -6.75 19.60 -7.18
CA LEU A 437 -8.13 19.33 -6.79
C LEU A 437 -9.05 20.51 -7.11
N ILE A 438 -8.67 21.74 -6.78
CA ILE A 438 -9.44 22.95 -7.05
C ILE A 438 -9.67 23.12 -8.55
N ILE A 439 -8.61 22.96 -9.37
CA ILE A 439 -8.71 23.02 -10.83
C ILE A 439 -9.70 21.98 -11.36
N TYR A 440 -9.59 20.74 -10.85
CA TYR A 440 -10.49 19.66 -11.27
C TYR A 440 -11.95 19.93 -10.90
N ILE A 441 -12.22 20.34 -9.66
CA ILE A 441 -13.59 20.63 -9.20
C ILE A 441 -14.20 21.78 -10.01
N LYS A 442 -13.45 22.86 -10.27
CA LYS A 442 -13.91 23.98 -11.11
C LYS A 442 -14.25 23.51 -12.53
N LYS A 443 -13.47 22.62 -13.11
CA LYS A 443 -13.73 22.05 -14.44
C LYS A 443 -15.01 21.19 -14.46
N VAL A 444 -15.22 20.35 -13.46
CA VAL A 444 -16.40 19.47 -13.35
C VAL A 444 -17.66 20.31 -13.10
N SER A 445 -17.61 21.35 -12.25
CA SER A 445 -18.75 22.24 -11.99
C SER A 445 -19.18 23.03 -13.23
N LYS A 446 -18.25 23.36 -14.14
CA LYS A 446 -18.58 23.99 -15.42
C LYS A 446 -19.25 23.03 -16.42
N GLN A 447 -18.97 21.73 -16.33
CA GLN A 447 -19.54 20.71 -17.22
C GLN A 447 -20.92 20.21 -16.75
N HIS A 448 -21.22 20.34 -15.49
CA HIS A 448 -22.51 20.03 -14.88
C HIS A 448 -22.95 21.22 -14.02
N PRO A 449 -23.50 22.30 -14.63
CA PRO A 449 -24.08 23.39 -13.84
C PRO A 449 -25.18 22.80 -12.94
N ILE A 450 -25.05 23.04 -11.65
CA ILE A 450 -26.09 22.70 -10.67
C ILE A 450 -27.33 23.48 -11.13
N ALA A 451 -28.39 22.78 -11.54
CA ALA A 451 -29.70 23.40 -11.65
C ALA A 451 -30.07 23.85 -10.23
N GLU A 452 -30.16 25.17 -10.04
CA GLU A 452 -30.66 25.82 -8.82
C GLU A 452 -32.08 25.38 -8.52
#